data_255bc5fc00a40be2464a556e9e50d014
#
_entry.id   255bc5fc00a40be2464a556e9e50d014
#
_cell.length_a   1.000
_cell.length_b   1.000
_cell.length_c   1.000
_cell.angle_alpha   90.00
_cell.angle_beta   90.00
_cell.angle_gamma   90.00
#
_symmetry.space_group_name_H-M   'P 1'
#
loop_
_entity.id
_entity.type
_entity.pdbx_description
1 polymer ?
#
loop_
_entity_poly.entity_id
_entity_poly.type
_entity_poly.pdbx_seq_one_letter_code
_entity_poly.pdbx_strand_id
1 'polypeptide(L)'
;MIRPFRPVRVLAPAVVAGVLLATAACSDEGGGPGAVAVSPAGERSPASPSATPALTGAGAKAALITPADIEDNWKLATDAASWRNSMPVGKVDVAAFLTAKADAADCQRLLDGLYSDSLLGRASGASGLRGFTSEDSRMLYQVGDYGSANLDATLAWLKSLPSKCYQFTATGKDGGKRTVQVVSAKVPASGDAREAVTVTVQGDSGGQPATYTTDVAVLRIGASGAAVTNGGLSGVDHDSTALAVRSGAQRLKDVLSGKTPAPMPSQLD
;
A
#
# COMPACT_ATOMS: atom_id res chain seq x y z
N MET A 1 44.57 24.11 14.21
CA MET A 1 45.21 23.62 12.97
C MET A 1 44.13 23.11 12.04
N ILE A 2 43.78 23.92 11.06
CA ILE A 2 42.66 23.68 10.11
C ILE A 2 43.27 23.22 8.80
N ARG A 3 42.94 22.03 8.31
CA ARG A 3 43.37 21.55 6.99
C ARG A 3 42.21 21.73 5.98
N PRO A 4 42.43 22.32 4.79
CA PRO A 4 41.41 22.50 3.78
C PRO A 4 41.25 21.26 2.92
N PHE A 5 39.99 20.92 2.61
CA PHE A 5 39.62 19.88 1.65
C PHE A 5 39.83 20.36 0.21
N ARG A 6 40.44 19.50 -0.61
CA ARG A 6 40.59 19.69 -2.06
C ARG A 6 39.41 19.02 -2.79
N PRO A 7 38.81 19.68 -3.79
CA PRO A 7 37.78 19.03 -4.62
C PRO A 7 38.42 18.17 -5.73
N VAL A 8 37.95 16.92 -5.84
CA VAL A 8 38.29 16.02 -6.94
C VAL A 8 37.34 16.30 -8.10
N ARG A 9 37.89 16.71 -9.23
CA ARG A 9 37.18 16.81 -10.51
C ARG A 9 37.13 15.43 -11.16
N VAL A 10 35.90 14.90 -11.42
CA VAL A 10 35.69 13.71 -12.22
C VAL A 10 35.26 14.14 -13.62
N LEU A 11 36.05 13.70 -14.60
CA LEU A 11 35.79 13.86 -16.03
C LEU A 11 34.74 12.87 -16.52
N ALA A 12 33.78 13.36 -17.28
CA ALA A 12 32.78 12.53 -17.99
C ALA A 12 33.34 12.09 -19.36
N PRO A 13 33.15 10.85 -19.79
CA PRO A 13 33.35 10.47 -21.19
C PRO A 13 32.02 10.60 -21.99
N ALA A 14 32.10 11.28 -23.11
CA ALA A 14 31.10 11.36 -24.15
C ALA A 14 31.03 10.03 -24.93
N VAL A 15 29.84 9.47 -25.14
CA VAL A 15 29.62 8.34 -26.03
C VAL A 15 28.92 8.84 -27.30
N VAL A 16 29.55 8.53 -28.42
CA VAL A 16 29.21 8.88 -29.79
C VAL A 16 28.06 7.97 -30.27
N ALA A 17 27.02 8.57 -30.84
CA ALA A 17 25.92 7.89 -31.52
C ALA A 17 26.34 7.48 -32.93
N GLY A 18 26.27 6.20 -33.25
CA GLY A 18 26.42 5.66 -34.60
C GLY A 18 25.07 5.42 -35.26
N VAL A 19 24.78 6.16 -36.29
CA VAL A 19 23.62 5.95 -37.19
C VAL A 19 24.04 5.04 -38.35
N LEU A 20 23.41 3.88 -38.51
CA LEU A 20 23.54 3.00 -39.65
C LEU A 20 22.27 3.12 -40.51
N LEU A 21 22.41 3.78 -41.68
CA LEU A 21 21.44 3.81 -42.75
C LEU A 21 21.63 2.57 -43.63
N ALA A 22 20.61 1.73 -43.75
CA ALA A 22 20.55 0.65 -44.74
C ALA A 22 19.66 1.09 -45.90
N THR A 23 20.30 1.26 -47.05
CA THR A 23 19.63 1.55 -48.35
C THR A 23 19.13 0.26 -48.98
N ALA A 24 17.85 0.22 -49.35
CA ALA A 24 17.26 -0.82 -50.17
C ALA A 24 17.51 -0.49 -51.67
N ALA A 25 18.10 -1.42 -52.41
CA ALA A 25 18.21 -1.36 -53.86
C ALA A 25 17.12 -2.24 -54.47
N CYS A 26 16.28 -1.66 -55.32
CA CYS A 26 15.44 -2.37 -56.25
C CYS A 26 16.24 -2.73 -57.48
N SER A 27 16.09 -3.95 -58.02
CA SER A 27 16.45 -4.31 -59.37
C SER A 27 15.37 -5.20 -59.98
N ASP A 28 15.00 -4.82 -61.17
CA ASP A 28 13.91 -5.27 -61.99
C ASP A 28 14.34 -6.41 -62.97
N GLU A 29 13.34 -7.10 -63.50
CA GLU A 29 13.27 -7.91 -64.73
C GLU A 29 13.80 -9.36 -64.76
N GLY A 30 12.87 -10.24 -65.15
CA GLY A 30 13.14 -11.54 -65.70
C GLY A 30 12.01 -12.55 -65.55
N GLY A 31 11.06 -12.61 -66.54
CA GLY A 31 9.90 -13.48 -66.50
C GLY A 31 10.22 -14.99 -66.69
N GLY A 32 9.37 -15.84 -66.07
CA GLY A 32 9.25 -17.28 -66.31
C GLY A 32 8.00 -17.82 -65.61
N PRO A 33 7.15 -18.65 -66.26
CA PRO A 33 5.87 -19.08 -65.75
C PRO A 33 6.02 -20.28 -64.81
N GLY A 34 5.40 -20.24 -63.62
CA GLY A 34 5.10 -21.43 -62.83
C GLY A 34 5.78 -21.50 -61.50
N ALA A 35 5.49 -20.61 -60.57
CA ALA A 35 5.79 -20.83 -59.14
C ALA A 35 4.51 -20.57 -58.34
N VAL A 36 4.00 -21.61 -57.67
CA VAL A 36 2.99 -21.53 -56.63
C VAL A 36 3.50 -20.57 -55.54
N ALA A 37 2.79 -19.46 -55.37
CA ALA A 37 3.07 -18.50 -54.32
C ALA A 37 2.81 -19.16 -52.97
N VAL A 38 3.86 -19.56 -52.28
CA VAL A 38 3.83 -19.86 -50.83
C VAL A 38 3.75 -18.49 -50.15
N SER A 39 2.57 -18.12 -49.68
CA SER A 39 2.41 -16.94 -48.81
C SER A 39 3.33 -17.08 -47.60
N PRO A 40 4.21 -16.11 -47.33
CA PRO A 40 4.96 -16.14 -46.06
C PRO A 40 3.96 -16.11 -44.90
N ALA A 41 4.05 -17.11 -44.05
CA ALA A 41 3.32 -17.11 -42.78
C ALA A 41 3.61 -15.78 -42.08
N GLY A 42 2.60 -14.94 -41.92
CA GLY A 42 2.73 -13.65 -41.25
C GLY A 42 3.35 -13.86 -39.88
N GLU A 43 4.54 -13.32 -39.67
CA GLU A 43 5.14 -13.19 -38.34
C GLU A 43 4.13 -12.47 -37.47
N ARG A 44 3.56 -13.22 -36.52
CA ARG A 44 2.78 -12.62 -35.47
C ARG A 44 3.73 -11.70 -34.70
N SER A 45 3.60 -10.39 -34.87
CA SER A 45 4.23 -9.43 -33.98
C SER A 45 3.93 -9.85 -32.56
N PRO A 46 4.94 -9.93 -31.66
CA PRO A 46 4.69 -10.21 -30.28
C PRO A 46 3.69 -9.20 -29.75
N ALA A 47 2.56 -9.68 -29.22
CA ALA A 47 1.56 -8.83 -28.61
C ALA A 47 2.26 -8.01 -27.52
N SER A 48 2.25 -6.69 -27.66
CA SER A 48 2.70 -5.79 -26.59
C SER A 48 2.00 -6.20 -25.31
N PRO A 49 2.70 -6.30 -24.17
CA PRO A 49 2.06 -6.62 -22.90
C PRO A 49 0.95 -5.58 -22.68
N SER A 50 -0.30 -6.06 -22.60
CA SER A 50 -1.45 -5.20 -22.30
C SER A 50 -1.16 -4.50 -20.98
N ALA A 51 -1.07 -3.18 -21.01
CA ALA A 51 -0.92 -2.37 -19.79
C ALA A 51 -2.07 -2.73 -18.85
N THR A 52 -1.76 -3.06 -17.61
CA THR A 52 -2.78 -3.30 -16.57
C THR A 52 -3.69 -2.06 -16.53
N PRO A 53 -5.03 -2.23 -16.62
CA PRO A 53 -5.92 -1.09 -16.62
C PRO A 53 -5.72 -0.24 -15.39
N ALA A 54 -5.66 1.08 -15.55
CA ALA A 54 -5.57 2.02 -14.44
C ALA A 54 -6.86 1.96 -13.60
N LEU A 55 -6.73 2.07 -12.28
CA LEU A 55 -7.87 2.09 -11.37
C LEU A 55 -8.69 3.36 -11.60
N THR A 56 -9.98 3.22 -11.91
CA THR A 56 -10.91 4.36 -12.04
C THR A 56 -11.51 4.75 -10.69
N GLY A 57 -12.14 5.93 -10.59
CA GLY A 57 -12.82 6.35 -9.37
C GLY A 57 -13.97 5.42 -8.97
N ALA A 58 -14.73 4.90 -9.94
CA ALA A 58 -15.77 3.89 -9.70
C ALA A 58 -15.12 2.56 -9.26
N GLY A 59 -14.01 2.19 -9.90
CA GLY A 59 -13.23 1.00 -9.54
C GLY A 59 -12.66 1.08 -8.12
N ALA A 60 -12.10 2.23 -7.72
CA ALA A 60 -11.60 2.42 -6.35
C ALA A 60 -12.72 2.24 -5.31
N LYS A 61 -13.92 2.77 -5.58
CA LYS A 61 -15.09 2.56 -4.69
C LYS A 61 -15.54 1.10 -4.64
N ALA A 62 -15.53 0.40 -5.78
CA ALA A 62 -15.91 -1.01 -5.87
C ALA A 62 -14.87 -1.95 -5.20
N ALA A 63 -13.60 -1.57 -5.21
CA ALA A 63 -12.52 -2.31 -4.56
C ALA A 63 -12.47 -2.15 -3.03
N LEU A 64 -13.25 -1.22 -2.44
CA LEU A 64 -13.35 -1.11 -0.99
C LEU A 64 -14.07 -2.33 -0.41
N ILE A 65 -13.51 -2.91 0.65
CA ILE A 65 -14.17 -3.98 1.40
C ILE A 65 -15.47 -3.50 2.04
N THR A 66 -16.35 -4.44 2.37
CA THR A 66 -17.65 -4.20 3.02
C THR A 66 -17.69 -4.95 4.36
N PRO A 67 -18.67 -4.72 5.25
CA PRO A 67 -18.80 -5.53 6.46
C PRO A 67 -18.91 -7.04 6.19
N ALA A 68 -19.52 -7.44 5.08
CA ALA A 68 -19.64 -8.85 4.67
C ALA A 68 -18.28 -9.47 4.20
N ASP A 69 -17.27 -8.67 3.97
CA ASP A 69 -15.92 -9.13 3.61
C ASP A 69 -15.01 -9.38 4.82
N ILE A 70 -15.47 -9.01 6.01
CA ILE A 70 -14.85 -9.20 7.31
C ILE A 70 -15.84 -9.93 8.22
N GLU A 71 -15.81 -9.74 9.51
CA GLU A 71 -16.72 -10.40 10.43
C GLU A 71 -17.99 -9.58 10.70
N ASP A 72 -19.07 -10.23 11.13
CA ASP A 72 -20.41 -9.63 11.30
C ASP A 72 -20.49 -8.54 12.39
N ASN A 73 -19.49 -8.48 13.29
CA ASN A 73 -19.42 -7.48 14.35
C ASN A 73 -18.96 -6.08 13.87
N TRP A 74 -18.51 -5.96 12.62
CA TRP A 74 -18.05 -4.70 12.05
C TRP A 74 -19.18 -3.91 11.41
N LYS A 75 -19.23 -2.61 11.69
CA LYS A 75 -20.18 -1.65 11.11
C LYS A 75 -19.44 -0.56 10.34
N LEU A 76 -20.06 -0.05 9.28
CA LEU A 76 -19.51 1.07 8.52
C LEU A 76 -19.44 2.33 9.40
N ALA A 77 -18.28 2.99 9.37
CA ALA A 77 -18.11 4.31 9.94
C ALA A 77 -18.38 5.39 8.90
N THR A 78 -19.06 6.45 9.30
CA THR A 78 -19.36 7.60 8.43
C THR A 78 -18.31 8.70 8.51
N ASP A 79 -17.45 8.68 9.53
CA ASP A 79 -16.49 9.71 9.91
C ASP A 79 -15.01 9.29 9.71
N ALA A 80 -14.77 8.15 9.06
CA ALA A 80 -13.43 7.56 8.92
C ALA A 80 -12.37 8.52 8.35
N ALA A 81 -12.76 9.45 7.48
CA ALA A 81 -11.85 10.45 6.91
C ALA A 81 -11.35 11.46 7.96
N SER A 82 -12.02 11.60 9.10
CA SER A 82 -11.65 12.50 10.19
C SER A 82 -10.89 11.82 11.33
N TRP A 83 -10.71 10.50 11.29
CA TRP A 83 -10.13 9.72 12.39
C TRP A 83 -8.71 10.15 12.78
N ARG A 84 -7.96 10.71 11.84
CA ARG A 84 -6.64 11.28 12.17
C ARG A 84 -6.74 12.48 13.11
N ASN A 85 -7.88 13.19 13.11
CA ASN A 85 -8.10 14.37 13.95
C ASN A 85 -8.78 13.99 15.28
N SER A 86 -9.73 13.07 15.26
CA SER A 86 -10.45 12.57 16.44
C SER A 86 -10.99 11.17 16.17
N MET A 87 -10.63 10.22 17.02
CA MET A 87 -11.06 8.82 16.95
C MET A 87 -11.38 8.31 18.35
N PRO A 88 -12.56 8.65 18.90
CA PRO A 88 -12.95 8.20 20.22
C PRO A 88 -13.19 6.68 20.23
N VAL A 89 -12.58 6.01 21.22
CA VAL A 89 -12.77 4.58 21.52
C VAL A 89 -12.93 4.46 23.02
N GLY A 90 -14.13 4.13 23.49
CA GLY A 90 -14.45 4.18 24.91
C GLY A 90 -14.21 5.58 25.49
N LYS A 91 -13.29 5.68 26.46
CA LYS A 91 -12.89 6.94 27.12
C LYS A 91 -11.62 7.55 26.54
N VAL A 92 -10.99 6.93 25.54
CA VAL A 92 -9.72 7.35 24.96
C VAL A 92 -9.97 8.00 23.60
N ASP A 93 -9.46 9.21 23.38
CA ASP A 93 -9.28 9.70 22.01
C ASP A 93 -8.00 9.10 21.44
N VAL A 94 -8.16 8.00 20.69
CA VAL A 94 -7.05 7.25 20.11
C VAL A 94 -6.26 8.09 19.11
N ALA A 95 -6.89 9.01 18.38
CA ALA A 95 -6.17 9.91 17.47
C ALA A 95 -5.18 10.79 18.24
N ALA A 96 -5.62 11.39 19.33
CA ALA A 96 -4.76 12.18 20.19
C ALA A 96 -3.67 11.31 20.86
N PHE A 97 -4.02 10.10 21.29
CA PHE A 97 -3.11 9.14 21.92
C PHE A 97 -2.00 8.67 20.96
N LEU A 98 -2.32 8.40 19.69
CA LEU A 98 -1.36 7.97 18.66
C LEU A 98 -0.56 9.14 18.07
N THR A 99 -1.05 10.39 18.21
CA THR A 99 -0.34 11.57 17.70
C THR A 99 0.79 11.94 18.65
N ALA A 100 2.00 11.46 18.35
CA ALA A 100 3.18 11.68 19.16
C ALA A 100 4.40 11.89 18.27
N LYS A 101 5.45 12.53 18.81
CA LYS A 101 6.72 12.78 18.13
C LYS A 101 7.76 11.73 18.49
N ALA A 102 8.32 11.09 17.46
CA ALA A 102 9.48 10.21 17.52
C ALA A 102 10.69 10.89 16.87
N ASP A 103 11.90 10.60 17.37
CA ASP A 103 13.14 11.18 16.84
C ASP A 103 13.55 10.57 15.50
N ALA A 104 13.35 9.27 15.32
CA ALA A 104 13.69 8.58 14.07
C ALA A 104 12.60 8.79 13.00
N ALA A 105 13.00 9.27 11.82
CA ALA A 105 12.08 9.63 10.74
C ALA A 105 11.20 8.48 10.26
N ASP A 106 11.75 7.24 10.18
CA ASP A 106 10.97 6.06 9.78
C ASP A 106 9.87 5.72 10.80
N CYS A 107 10.17 5.86 12.09
CA CYS A 107 9.23 5.60 13.18
C CYS A 107 8.18 6.73 13.29
N GLN A 108 8.57 7.98 13.02
CA GLN A 108 7.63 9.10 12.92
C GLN A 108 6.67 8.90 11.73
N ARG A 109 7.19 8.51 10.56
CA ARG A 109 6.37 8.21 9.39
C ARG A 109 5.32 7.14 9.68
N LEU A 110 5.68 6.10 10.48
CA LEU A 110 4.72 5.09 10.90
C LEU A 110 3.60 5.70 11.74
N LEU A 111 3.93 6.46 12.80
CA LEU A 111 2.92 7.11 13.65
C LEU A 111 2.02 8.06 12.85
N ASP A 112 2.59 8.81 11.90
CA ASP A 112 1.83 9.72 11.04
C ASP A 112 0.92 8.98 10.06
N GLY A 113 1.28 7.74 9.67
CA GLY A 113 0.50 6.89 8.77
C GLY A 113 -0.69 6.16 9.43
N LEU A 114 -0.67 5.98 10.77
CA LEU A 114 -1.74 5.26 11.47
C LEU A 114 -3.07 5.99 11.32
N TYR A 115 -4.10 5.27 10.87
CA TYR A 115 -5.45 5.81 10.63
C TYR A 115 -5.50 7.07 9.76
N SER A 116 -4.61 7.13 8.77
CA SER A 116 -4.48 8.23 7.83
C SER A 116 -4.54 7.70 6.39
N ASP A 117 -4.92 8.53 5.45
CA ASP A 117 -4.88 8.25 4.02
C ASP A 117 -3.48 8.35 3.41
N SER A 118 -2.49 8.71 4.22
CA SER A 118 -1.10 8.94 3.79
C SER A 118 -0.17 7.73 3.96
N LEU A 119 -0.63 6.61 4.52
CA LEU A 119 0.21 5.43 4.78
C LEU A 119 0.90 4.91 3.50
N LEU A 120 0.17 4.86 2.39
CA LEU A 120 0.69 4.47 1.07
C LEU A 120 1.34 5.63 0.30
N GLY A 121 1.39 6.82 0.91
CA GLY A 121 1.78 8.05 0.24
C GLY A 121 0.61 8.67 -0.54
N ARG A 122 0.93 9.66 -1.39
CA ARG A 122 -0.07 10.32 -2.23
C ARG A 122 -0.46 9.44 -3.41
N ALA A 123 -1.76 9.21 -3.59
CA ALA A 123 -2.25 8.52 -4.77
C ALA A 123 -1.90 9.29 -6.05
N SER A 124 -1.43 8.58 -7.07
CA SER A 124 -1.16 9.12 -8.41
C SER A 124 -2.41 9.13 -9.29
N GLY A 125 -3.43 8.38 -8.90
CA GLY A 125 -4.70 8.22 -9.59
C GLY A 125 -5.88 8.14 -8.63
N ALA A 126 -6.88 7.36 -9.02
CA ALA A 126 -8.08 7.16 -8.22
C ALA A 126 -7.77 6.45 -6.89
N SER A 127 -8.43 6.85 -5.82
CA SER A 127 -8.33 6.24 -4.51
C SER A 127 -9.67 6.21 -3.79
N GLY A 128 -9.78 5.36 -2.78
CA GLY A 128 -10.95 5.24 -1.91
C GLY A 128 -10.54 4.89 -0.48
N LEU A 129 -11.36 5.30 0.47
CA LEU A 129 -11.18 5.09 1.90
C LEU A 129 -12.48 4.62 2.51
N ARG A 130 -12.40 3.68 3.46
CA ARG A 130 -13.55 3.21 4.22
C ARG A 130 -13.13 2.82 5.63
N GLY A 131 -13.92 3.24 6.61
CA GLY A 131 -13.73 2.88 8.01
C GLY A 131 -14.80 1.92 8.49
N PHE A 132 -14.41 1.14 9.50
CA PHE A 132 -15.30 0.22 10.20
C PHE A 132 -15.07 0.35 11.70
N THR A 133 -16.16 0.19 12.46
CA THR A 133 -16.16 0.22 13.92
C THR A 133 -16.69 -1.09 14.46
N SER A 134 -16.04 -1.61 15.49
CA SER A 134 -16.51 -2.72 16.31
C SER A 134 -16.15 -2.40 17.75
N GLU A 135 -17.11 -2.43 18.67
CA GLU A 135 -16.90 -2.12 20.10
C GLU A 135 -15.77 -1.11 20.36
N ASP A 136 -14.63 -1.60 20.86
CA ASP A 136 -13.42 -0.81 21.19
C ASP A 136 -12.36 -0.84 20.07
N SER A 137 -12.73 -1.29 18.88
CA SER A 137 -11.83 -1.45 17.73
C SER A 137 -12.22 -0.54 16.55
N ARG A 138 -11.23 -0.17 15.76
CA ARG A 138 -11.36 0.62 14.52
C ARG A 138 -10.54 -0.01 13.41
N MET A 139 -11.13 -0.11 12.23
CA MET A 139 -10.40 -0.55 11.03
C MET A 139 -10.53 0.52 9.95
N LEU A 140 -9.40 0.96 9.40
CA LEU A 140 -9.33 1.83 8.23
C LEU A 140 -8.80 1.02 7.06
N TYR A 141 -9.58 0.98 5.98
CA TYR A 141 -9.19 0.37 4.71
C TYR A 141 -9.05 1.45 3.64
N GLN A 142 -7.92 1.45 2.95
CA GLN A 142 -7.69 2.33 1.82
C GLN A 142 -7.23 1.54 0.59
N VAL A 143 -7.59 2.01 -0.59
CA VAL A 143 -7.18 1.44 -1.87
C VAL A 143 -6.95 2.55 -2.87
N GLY A 144 -6.02 2.39 -3.79
CA GLY A 144 -5.78 3.39 -4.82
C GLY A 144 -4.67 3.01 -5.78
N ASP A 145 -4.46 3.88 -6.76
CA ASP A 145 -3.34 3.82 -7.68
C ASP A 145 -2.21 4.74 -7.17
N TYR A 146 -1.04 4.14 -6.89
CA TYR A 146 0.11 4.84 -6.31
C TYR A 146 1.38 4.70 -7.16
N GLY A 147 1.31 3.87 -8.22
CA GLY A 147 2.48 3.46 -9.00
C GLY A 147 3.30 2.37 -8.30
N SER A 148 3.77 1.39 -9.07
CA SER A 148 4.48 0.21 -8.53
C SER A 148 5.74 0.59 -7.74
N ALA A 149 6.55 1.52 -8.22
CA ALA A 149 7.78 1.95 -7.55
C ALA A 149 7.53 2.56 -6.16
N ASN A 150 6.47 3.37 -6.00
CA ASN A 150 6.10 3.95 -4.71
C ASN A 150 5.59 2.87 -3.74
N LEU A 151 4.83 1.91 -4.23
CA LEU A 151 4.33 0.80 -3.43
C LEU A 151 5.48 -0.12 -2.99
N ASP A 152 6.42 -0.43 -3.89
CA ASP A 152 7.60 -1.22 -3.55
C ASP A 152 8.47 -0.53 -2.49
N ALA A 153 8.66 0.78 -2.60
CA ALA A 153 9.35 1.57 -1.58
C ALA A 153 8.61 1.56 -0.23
N THR A 154 7.28 1.64 -0.24
CA THR A 154 6.45 1.57 0.98
C THR A 154 6.50 0.18 1.62
N LEU A 155 6.43 -0.90 0.83
CA LEU A 155 6.59 -2.27 1.31
C LEU A 155 7.98 -2.49 1.91
N ALA A 156 9.04 -2.04 1.23
CA ALA A 156 10.41 -2.15 1.73
C ALA A 156 10.61 -1.36 3.05
N TRP A 157 10.02 -0.16 3.14
CA TRP A 157 10.00 0.61 4.38
C TRP A 157 9.27 -0.13 5.48
N LEU A 158 8.03 -0.63 5.27
CA LEU A 158 7.24 -1.33 6.28
C LEU A 158 7.99 -2.58 6.78
N LYS A 159 8.59 -3.35 5.87
CA LYS A 159 9.43 -4.51 6.18
C LYS A 159 10.63 -4.18 7.07
N SER A 160 11.18 -2.97 6.95
CA SER A 160 12.35 -2.54 7.74
C SER A 160 12.00 -2.11 9.16
N LEU A 161 10.73 -1.77 9.44
CA LEU A 161 10.31 -1.18 10.72
C LEU A 161 10.57 -2.07 11.95
N PRO A 162 10.35 -3.40 11.92
CA PRO A 162 10.62 -4.24 13.08
C PRO A 162 12.08 -4.20 13.55
N SER A 163 13.02 -3.91 12.64
CA SER A 163 14.43 -3.74 13.02
C SER A 163 14.80 -2.31 13.37
N LYS A 164 14.22 -1.32 12.67
CA LYS A 164 14.54 0.10 12.88
C LYS A 164 13.77 0.75 14.01
N CYS A 165 12.54 0.28 14.26
CA CYS A 165 11.57 0.84 15.19
C CYS A 165 11.07 -0.21 16.19
N TYR A 166 11.86 -1.25 16.48
CA TYR A 166 11.45 -2.35 17.37
C TYR A 166 10.84 -1.84 18.66
N GLN A 167 11.50 -0.87 19.32
CA GLN A 167 11.00 -0.18 20.50
C GLN A 167 11.56 1.23 20.53
N PHE A 168 10.70 2.23 20.71
CA PHE A 168 11.10 3.62 20.85
C PHE A 168 10.14 4.39 21.74
N THR A 169 10.57 5.56 22.20
CA THR A 169 9.73 6.51 22.92
C THR A 169 9.27 7.61 21.98
N ALA A 170 7.98 7.91 22.03
CA ALA A 170 7.40 9.08 21.37
C ALA A 170 6.81 10.02 22.42
N THR A 171 6.74 11.32 22.12
CA THR A 171 6.21 12.34 23.02
C THR A 171 4.91 12.90 22.46
N GLY A 172 3.80 12.74 23.18
CA GLY A 172 2.51 13.29 22.83
C GLY A 172 2.49 14.82 22.90
N LYS A 173 1.46 15.43 22.31
CA LYS A 173 1.26 16.91 22.36
C LYS A 173 1.08 17.42 23.80
N ASP A 174 0.59 16.56 24.69
CA ASP A 174 0.42 16.79 26.12
C ASP A 174 1.73 16.67 26.92
N GLY A 175 2.86 16.37 26.26
CA GLY A 175 4.15 16.08 26.88
C GLY A 175 4.26 14.66 27.43
N GLY A 176 3.19 13.88 27.43
CA GLY A 176 3.17 12.50 27.92
C GLY A 176 4.04 11.59 27.04
N LYS A 177 4.76 10.68 27.71
CA LYS A 177 5.59 9.69 27.01
C LYS A 177 4.75 8.50 26.56
N ARG A 178 5.04 8.01 25.37
CA ARG A 178 4.47 6.79 24.79
C ARG A 178 5.61 5.83 24.49
N THR A 179 5.52 4.60 24.98
CA THR A 179 6.40 3.50 24.54
C THR A 179 5.72 2.84 23.34
N VAL A 180 6.42 2.81 22.22
CA VAL A 180 5.93 2.19 20.97
C VAL A 180 6.79 0.98 20.68
N GLN A 181 6.15 -0.15 20.40
CA GLN A 181 6.78 -1.38 19.95
C GLN A 181 6.26 -1.76 18.56
N VAL A 182 7.16 -2.19 17.68
CA VAL A 182 6.82 -2.63 16.30
C VAL A 182 7.41 -4.00 16.07
N VAL A 183 6.54 -4.95 15.73
CA VAL A 183 6.94 -6.32 15.40
C VAL A 183 6.37 -6.74 14.05
N SER A 184 6.99 -7.71 13.39
CA SER A 184 6.46 -8.27 12.15
C SER A 184 5.14 -8.99 12.40
N ALA A 185 4.16 -8.76 11.54
CA ALA A 185 2.90 -9.50 11.53
C ALA A 185 2.81 -10.43 10.32
N LYS A 186 1.99 -11.46 10.43
CA LYS A 186 1.70 -12.38 9.32
C LYS A 186 0.37 -12.05 8.70
N VAL A 187 0.32 -11.96 7.38
CA VAL A 187 -0.91 -11.79 6.62
C VAL A 187 -0.98 -12.83 5.49
N PRO A 188 -2.19 -13.17 5.01
CA PRO A 188 -2.38 -14.12 3.92
C PRO A 188 -1.55 -13.78 2.68
N ALA A 189 -1.16 -14.82 1.92
CA ALA A 189 -0.47 -14.67 0.64
C ALA A 189 -1.43 -14.08 -0.40
N SER A 190 -1.52 -12.75 -0.45
CA SER A 190 -2.46 -11.99 -1.29
C SER A 190 -1.72 -10.90 -2.06
N GLY A 191 -2.16 -10.61 -3.29
CA GLY A 191 -1.50 -9.65 -4.18
C GLY A 191 -0.17 -10.12 -4.74
N ASP A 192 0.55 -9.21 -5.42
CA ASP A 192 1.88 -9.45 -5.96
C ASP A 192 2.97 -9.33 -4.89
N ALA A 193 2.76 -8.42 -3.94
CA ALA A 193 3.61 -8.21 -2.78
C ALA A 193 2.78 -7.72 -1.60
N ARG A 194 3.24 -8.01 -0.38
CA ARG A 194 2.59 -7.62 0.87
C ARG A 194 3.58 -7.57 2.01
N GLU A 195 3.31 -6.71 2.99
CA GLU A 195 4.04 -6.63 4.26
C GLU A 195 3.05 -6.22 5.36
N ALA A 196 3.32 -6.66 6.59
CA ALA A 196 2.54 -6.26 7.75
C ALA A 196 3.38 -6.14 9.01
N VAL A 197 2.95 -5.26 9.90
CA VAL A 197 3.50 -5.08 11.25
C VAL A 197 2.37 -4.94 12.26
N THR A 198 2.62 -5.36 13.49
CA THR A 198 1.81 -5.02 14.66
C THR A 198 2.53 -3.92 15.43
N VAL A 199 1.80 -2.87 15.76
CA VAL A 199 2.27 -1.70 16.52
C VAL A 199 1.51 -1.65 17.84
N THR A 200 2.25 -1.66 18.95
CA THR A 200 1.68 -1.47 20.30
C THR A 200 2.16 -0.13 20.84
N VAL A 201 1.23 0.73 21.26
CA VAL A 201 1.48 2.02 21.89
C VAL A 201 0.98 1.95 23.31
N GLN A 202 1.87 2.23 24.27
CA GLN A 202 1.57 2.24 25.70
C GLN A 202 1.89 3.62 26.27
N GLY A 203 1.06 4.11 27.17
CA GLY A 203 1.26 5.40 27.81
C GLY A 203 0.10 5.77 28.71
N ASP A 204 -0.06 7.05 28.94
CA ASP A 204 -1.16 7.62 29.69
C ASP A 204 -2.13 8.37 28.76
N SER A 205 -3.42 8.25 29.03
CA SER A 205 -4.49 8.99 28.35
C SER A 205 -5.45 9.53 29.41
N GLY A 206 -5.42 10.85 29.63
CA GLY A 206 -6.28 11.50 30.62
C GLY A 206 -6.03 11.05 32.06
N GLY A 207 -4.77 10.78 32.43
CA GLY A 207 -4.38 10.34 33.80
C GLY A 207 -4.62 8.85 34.06
N GLN A 208 -4.91 8.05 33.03
CA GLN A 208 -5.11 6.61 33.14
C GLN A 208 -4.18 5.86 32.19
N PRO A 209 -3.56 4.74 32.62
CA PRO A 209 -2.80 3.89 31.71
C PRO A 209 -3.66 3.43 30.53
N ALA A 210 -3.12 3.54 29.33
CA ALA A 210 -3.75 3.08 28.12
C ALA A 210 -2.77 2.29 27.24
N THR A 211 -3.28 1.26 26.60
CA THR A 211 -2.56 0.49 25.59
C THR A 211 -3.43 0.40 24.36
N TYR A 212 -2.86 0.70 23.20
CA TYR A 212 -3.51 0.53 21.92
C TYR A 212 -2.65 -0.35 21.03
N THR A 213 -3.23 -1.44 20.51
CA THR A 213 -2.52 -2.35 19.60
C THR A 213 -3.19 -2.30 18.24
N THR A 214 -2.40 -2.18 17.18
CA THR A 214 -2.91 -2.11 15.81
C THR A 214 -2.03 -2.90 14.84
N ASP A 215 -2.68 -3.62 13.93
CA ASP A 215 -2.05 -4.17 12.75
C ASP A 215 -2.04 -3.14 11.64
N VAL A 216 -0.95 -3.10 10.90
CA VAL A 216 -0.79 -2.32 9.68
C VAL A 216 -0.36 -3.27 8.58
N ALA A 217 -1.20 -3.46 7.58
CA ALA A 217 -0.90 -4.32 6.44
C ALA A 217 -0.99 -3.53 5.13
N VAL A 218 -0.07 -3.80 4.22
CA VAL A 218 -0.02 -3.20 2.88
C VAL A 218 0.11 -4.31 1.86
N LEU A 219 -0.64 -4.20 0.76
CA LEU A 219 -0.54 -5.09 -0.38
C LEU A 219 -0.45 -4.30 -1.69
N ARG A 220 0.15 -4.92 -2.74
CA ARG A 220 0.27 -4.38 -4.08
C ARG A 220 -0.30 -5.36 -5.12
N ILE A 221 -0.99 -4.83 -6.13
CA ILE A 221 -1.40 -5.53 -7.35
C ILE A 221 -1.12 -4.57 -8.52
N GLY A 222 -0.10 -4.85 -9.31
CA GLY A 222 0.38 -3.95 -10.37
C GLY A 222 0.82 -2.60 -9.82
N ALA A 223 0.22 -1.52 -10.33
CA ALA A 223 0.43 -0.14 -9.88
C ALA A 223 -0.53 0.29 -8.75
N SER A 224 -1.52 -0.54 -8.42
CA SER A 224 -2.51 -0.28 -7.39
C SER A 224 -2.13 -0.97 -6.07
N GLY A 225 -2.52 -0.37 -4.95
CA GLY A 225 -2.28 -0.91 -3.63
C GLY A 225 -3.46 -0.72 -2.70
N ALA A 226 -3.47 -1.51 -1.63
CA ALA A 226 -4.39 -1.32 -0.52
C ALA A 226 -3.65 -1.40 0.82
N ALA A 227 -4.19 -0.73 1.83
CA ALA A 227 -3.72 -0.81 3.19
C ALA A 227 -4.87 -1.01 4.16
N VAL A 228 -4.57 -1.73 5.23
CA VAL A 228 -5.43 -1.97 6.39
C VAL A 228 -4.70 -1.44 7.61
N THR A 229 -5.37 -0.63 8.42
CA THR A 229 -4.97 -0.29 9.79
C THR A 229 -6.11 -0.74 10.69
N ASN A 230 -5.90 -1.80 11.48
CA ASN A 230 -6.93 -2.40 12.35
C ASN A 230 -6.41 -2.47 13.77
N GLY A 231 -7.12 -1.94 14.76
CA GLY A 231 -6.66 -2.00 16.14
C GLY A 231 -7.70 -1.59 17.17
N GLY A 232 -7.38 -1.83 18.43
CA GLY A 232 -8.27 -1.59 19.55
C GLY A 232 -7.54 -1.42 20.90
N LEU A 233 -8.31 -1.03 21.91
CA LEU A 233 -7.84 -0.87 23.29
C LEU A 233 -7.68 -2.21 23.99
N SER A 234 -8.46 -3.21 23.64
CA SER A 234 -8.37 -4.57 24.20
C SER A 234 -7.44 -5.50 23.39
N GLY A 235 -6.67 -4.94 22.47
CA GLY A 235 -5.81 -5.67 21.55
C GLY A 235 -6.25 -5.50 20.11
N VAL A 236 -5.68 -6.30 19.21
CA VAL A 236 -6.05 -6.32 17.79
C VAL A 236 -6.57 -7.70 17.41
N ASP A 237 -7.63 -7.71 16.62
CA ASP A 237 -8.13 -8.93 15.98
C ASP A 237 -7.37 -9.16 14.67
N HIS A 238 -6.40 -10.08 14.75
CA HIS A 238 -5.55 -10.45 13.60
C HIS A 238 -6.34 -11.17 12.50
N ASP A 239 -7.41 -11.89 12.84
CA ASP A 239 -8.24 -12.61 11.86
C ASP A 239 -9.05 -11.64 11.02
N SER A 240 -9.65 -10.61 11.62
CA SER A 240 -10.28 -9.51 10.88
C SER A 240 -9.28 -8.78 9.96
N THR A 241 -8.03 -8.56 10.41
CA THR A 241 -6.98 -8.02 9.54
C THR A 241 -6.70 -8.94 8.36
N ALA A 242 -6.56 -10.24 8.60
CA ALA A 242 -6.29 -11.24 7.57
C ALA A 242 -7.43 -11.34 6.54
N LEU A 243 -8.69 -11.29 7.00
CA LEU A 243 -9.87 -11.26 6.15
C LEU A 243 -9.91 -10.00 5.29
N ALA A 244 -9.67 -8.80 5.87
CA ALA A 244 -9.62 -7.55 5.15
C ALA A 244 -8.55 -7.54 4.06
N VAL A 245 -7.36 -8.10 4.33
CA VAL A 245 -6.27 -8.24 3.35
C VAL A 245 -6.66 -9.18 2.22
N ARG A 246 -7.23 -10.35 2.53
CA ARG A 246 -7.63 -11.36 1.54
C ARG A 246 -8.75 -10.84 0.64
N SER A 247 -9.83 -10.37 1.25
CA SER A 247 -11.01 -9.86 0.55
C SER A 247 -10.68 -8.63 -0.26
N GLY A 248 -9.89 -7.70 0.32
CA GLY A 248 -9.44 -6.51 -0.36
C GLY A 248 -8.57 -6.79 -1.58
N ALA A 249 -7.65 -7.75 -1.47
CA ALA A 249 -6.85 -8.18 -2.62
C ALA A 249 -7.72 -8.78 -3.73
N GLN A 250 -8.71 -9.62 -3.37
CA GLN A 250 -9.62 -10.22 -4.35
C GLN A 250 -10.46 -9.15 -5.05
N ARG A 251 -11.08 -8.23 -4.29
CA ARG A 251 -11.88 -7.14 -4.85
C ARG A 251 -11.08 -6.23 -5.78
N LEU A 252 -9.86 -5.86 -5.37
CA LEU A 252 -8.98 -5.05 -6.20
C LEU A 252 -8.60 -5.78 -7.50
N LYS A 253 -8.28 -7.07 -7.42
CA LYS A 253 -7.97 -7.90 -8.58
C LYS A 253 -9.15 -8.02 -9.54
N ASP A 254 -10.37 -8.20 -9.00
CA ASP A 254 -11.59 -8.29 -9.81
C ASP A 254 -11.82 -6.98 -10.56
N VAL A 255 -11.73 -5.84 -9.89
CA VAL A 255 -11.88 -4.51 -10.49
C VAL A 255 -10.84 -4.27 -11.59
N LEU A 256 -9.56 -4.57 -11.33
CA LEU A 256 -8.48 -4.42 -12.31
C LEU A 256 -8.64 -5.37 -13.52
N SER A 257 -9.42 -6.45 -13.35
CA SER A 257 -9.76 -7.39 -14.43
C SER A 257 -11.10 -7.03 -15.12
N GLY A 258 -11.70 -5.88 -14.77
CA GLY A 258 -12.99 -5.44 -15.32
C GLY A 258 -14.21 -6.20 -14.78
N LYS A 259 -14.04 -6.92 -13.69
CA LYS A 259 -15.13 -7.66 -13.01
C LYS A 259 -15.75 -6.82 -11.90
N THR A 260 -17.02 -7.05 -11.62
CA THR A 260 -17.67 -6.52 -10.40
C THR A 260 -17.35 -7.43 -9.22
N PRO A 261 -16.72 -6.92 -8.15
CA PRO A 261 -16.47 -7.72 -6.96
C PRO A 261 -17.78 -8.20 -6.33
N ALA A 262 -17.86 -9.50 -6.06
CA ALA A 262 -18.94 -10.08 -5.27
C ALA A 262 -18.63 -9.93 -3.77
N PRO A 263 -19.65 -9.82 -2.88
CA PRO A 263 -19.42 -10.04 -1.46
C PRO A 263 -18.93 -11.47 -1.25
N MET A 264 -17.90 -11.64 -0.41
CA MET A 264 -17.51 -13.00 -0.02
C MET A 264 -18.66 -13.60 0.81
N PRO A 265 -19.04 -14.88 0.59
CA PRO A 265 -19.93 -15.56 1.51
C PRO A 265 -19.30 -15.52 2.90
N SER A 266 -20.09 -15.13 3.91
CA SER A 266 -19.68 -15.31 5.29
C SER A 266 -19.31 -16.78 5.48
N GLN A 267 -18.09 -17.05 5.92
CA GLN A 267 -17.67 -18.42 6.28
C GLN A 267 -18.31 -18.76 7.63
N LEU A 268 -19.62 -18.91 7.63
CA LEU A 268 -20.38 -19.52 8.72
C LEU A 268 -20.86 -20.86 8.18
N ASP A 269 -20.02 -21.87 8.26
CA ASP A 269 -20.39 -23.30 8.33
C ASP A 269 -19.41 -24.01 9.26
#